data_fd8b4284ab4013296a97d81272c5a15c
#
_entry.id   fd8b4284ab4013296a97d81272c5a15c
#
_cell.length_a   1.000
_cell.length_b   1.000
_cell.length_c   1.000
_cell.angle_alpha   90.00
_cell.angle_beta   90.00
_cell.angle_gamma   90.00
#
_symmetry.space_group_name_H-M   'P 1'
#
loop_
_entity.id
_entity.type
_entity.pdbx_description
1 polymer ?
#
loop_
_entity_poly.entity_id
_entity_poly.type
_entity_poly.pdbx_seq_one_letter_code
_entity_poly.pdbx_strand_id
1 'polypeptide(L)'
;IKFAADGEILVKGPQVMMGYYKNPETTAEVLNDGWFSTGDIGILQDGFLKITDRKKELFKTSGGKYVAPQVLENALKESHFIEQCMVVGDGQKFPGALIVVDCAFAKVHYPELASHSNDEIIQNEKLNKEIKAFIAEMNNGFGSWEQIKGFHLIAKPFTVDSGEITPTLKLKRKKISENYATEISNLYV
;
A
#
# COMPACT_ATOMS: atom_id res chain seq x y z
N ILE A 1 -10.66 -18.80 -15.09
CA ILE A 1 -9.53 -17.91 -14.83
C ILE A 1 -8.21 -18.59 -15.16
N LYS A 2 -7.19 -17.82 -15.47
CA LYS A 2 -5.79 -18.24 -15.56
C LYS A 2 -4.88 -17.10 -15.10
N PHE A 3 -3.62 -17.38 -14.87
CA PHE A 3 -2.61 -16.35 -14.54
C PHE A 3 -1.66 -16.14 -15.72
N ALA A 4 -1.33 -14.90 -15.99
CA ALA A 4 -0.26 -14.53 -16.91
C ALA A 4 1.11 -14.82 -16.25
N ALA A 5 2.20 -14.72 -17.01
CA ALA A 5 3.55 -14.99 -16.51
C ALA A 5 3.99 -14.04 -15.37
N ASP A 6 3.40 -12.85 -15.31
CA ASP A 6 3.64 -11.84 -14.28
C ASP A 6 2.65 -11.92 -13.10
N GLY A 7 1.79 -12.96 -13.07
CA GLY A 7 0.80 -13.16 -12.01
C GLY A 7 -0.52 -12.43 -12.22
N GLU A 8 -0.70 -11.71 -13.35
CA GLU A 8 -1.97 -11.05 -13.63
C GLU A 8 -3.10 -12.06 -13.80
N ILE A 9 -4.23 -11.79 -13.16
CA ILE A 9 -5.45 -12.60 -13.27
C ILE A 9 -6.11 -12.31 -14.61
N LEU A 10 -6.27 -13.35 -15.43
CA LEU A 10 -6.98 -13.30 -16.69
C LEU A 10 -8.31 -14.05 -16.54
N VAL A 11 -9.39 -13.42 -17.01
CA VAL A 11 -10.76 -13.95 -16.90
C VAL A 11 -11.37 -14.13 -18.29
N LYS A 12 -12.05 -15.29 -18.51
CA LYS A 12 -12.83 -15.55 -19.72
C LYS A 12 -14.17 -16.17 -19.33
N GLY A 13 -15.24 -15.70 -19.95
CA GLY A 13 -16.59 -16.21 -19.71
C GLY A 13 -17.66 -15.20 -20.10
N PRO A 14 -18.95 -15.58 -19.99
CA PRO A 14 -20.07 -14.74 -20.42
C PRO A 14 -20.24 -13.47 -19.58
N GLN A 15 -19.63 -13.40 -18.40
CA GLN A 15 -19.62 -12.23 -17.51
C GLN A 15 -18.61 -11.16 -17.95
N VAL A 16 -17.72 -11.46 -18.90
CA VAL A 16 -16.74 -10.49 -19.40
C VAL A 16 -17.43 -9.52 -20.33
N MET A 17 -17.13 -8.23 -20.18
CA MET A 17 -17.68 -7.16 -21.02
C MET A 17 -17.33 -7.35 -22.49
N MET A 18 -18.15 -6.79 -23.38
CA MET A 18 -17.83 -6.73 -24.82
C MET A 18 -16.72 -5.72 -25.14
N GLY A 19 -16.51 -4.72 -24.28
CA GLY A 19 -15.50 -3.68 -24.44
C GLY A 19 -15.85 -2.39 -23.72
N TYR A 20 -14.93 -1.44 -23.71
CA TYR A 20 -15.18 -0.08 -23.21
C TYR A 20 -15.97 0.74 -24.20
N TYR A 21 -17.00 1.44 -23.71
CA TYR A 21 -17.87 2.25 -24.55
C TYR A 21 -17.09 3.33 -25.30
N LYS A 22 -17.21 3.33 -26.63
CA LYS A 22 -16.51 4.25 -27.56
C LYS A 22 -15.00 4.31 -27.39
N ASN A 23 -14.38 3.25 -26.84
CA ASN A 23 -12.92 3.18 -26.65
C ASN A 23 -12.37 1.81 -27.13
N PRO A 24 -12.28 1.60 -28.45
CA PRO A 24 -11.79 0.35 -29.01
C PRO A 24 -10.30 0.10 -28.73
N GLU A 25 -9.49 1.16 -28.62
CA GLU A 25 -8.06 1.06 -28.34
C GLU A 25 -7.82 0.43 -26.97
N THR A 26 -8.39 1.01 -25.90
CA THR A 26 -8.29 0.44 -24.55
C THR A 26 -8.94 -0.95 -24.48
N THR A 27 -10.00 -1.21 -25.27
CA THR A 27 -10.61 -2.53 -25.34
C THR A 27 -9.62 -3.56 -25.88
N ALA A 28 -8.91 -3.24 -26.97
CA ALA A 28 -7.93 -4.14 -27.58
C ALA A 28 -6.72 -4.41 -26.67
N GLU A 29 -6.34 -3.46 -25.81
CA GLU A 29 -5.27 -3.63 -24.83
C GLU A 29 -5.62 -4.69 -23.76
N VAL A 30 -6.89 -4.77 -23.36
CA VAL A 30 -7.30 -5.61 -22.22
C VAL A 30 -8.06 -6.88 -22.61
N LEU A 31 -8.53 -6.98 -23.86
CA LEU A 31 -9.36 -8.09 -24.34
C LEU A 31 -8.65 -8.79 -25.50
N ASN A 32 -8.03 -9.97 -25.22
CA ASN A 32 -7.32 -10.76 -26.21
C ASN A 32 -7.88 -12.17 -26.25
N ASP A 33 -8.35 -12.64 -27.41
CA ASP A 33 -8.94 -13.97 -27.62
C ASP A 33 -10.04 -14.34 -26.61
N GLY A 34 -10.83 -13.35 -26.20
CA GLY A 34 -11.90 -13.49 -25.20
C GLY A 34 -11.38 -13.59 -23.75
N TRP A 35 -10.09 -13.41 -23.51
CA TRP A 35 -9.52 -13.26 -22.19
C TRP A 35 -9.38 -11.76 -21.82
N PHE A 36 -9.94 -11.41 -20.68
CA PHE A 36 -9.88 -10.08 -20.10
C PHE A 36 -8.72 -9.99 -19.11
N SER A 37 -7.81 -9.06 -19.36
CA SER A 37 -6.73 -8.66 -18.45
C SER A 37 -7.31 -7.77 -17.36
N THR A 38 -7.39 -8.28 -16.14
CA THR A 38 -8.08 -7.58 -15.04
C THR A 38 -7.28 -6.41 -14.49
N GLY A 39 -5.96 -6.42 -14.69
CA GLY A 39 -5.02 -5.51 -14.03
C GLY A 39 -4.81 -5.84 -12.55
N ASP A 40 -5.36 -6.95 -12.06
CA ASP A 40 -5.16 -7.43 -10.70
C ASP A 40 -4.17 -8.59 -10.70
N ILE A 41 -3.25 -8.59 -9.75
CA ILE A 41 -2.31 -9.68 -9.48
C ILE A 41 -2.90 -10.57 -8.40
N GLY A 42 -2.71 -11.89 -8.52
CA GLY A 42 -3.23 -12.81 -7.53
C GLY A 42 -2.57 -14.18 -7.55
N ILE A 43 -2.95 -14.98 -6.58
CA ILE A 43 -2.52 -16.35 -6.41
C ILE A 43 -3.71 -17.26 -6.13
N LEU A 44 -3.54 -18.55 -6.41
CA LEU A 44 -4.47 -19.58 -5.93
C LEU A 44 -3.92 -20.12 -4.61
N GLN A 45 -4.69 -19.99 -3.54
CA GLN A 45 -4.36 -20.51 -2.23
C GLN A 45 -5.51 -21.45 -1.77
N ASP A 46 -5.21 -22.70 -1.54
CA ASP A 46 -6.19 -23.72 -1.10
C ASP A 46 -7.45 -23.80 -2.01
N GLY A 47 -7.27 -23.56 -3.32
CA GLY A 47 -8.36 -23.53 -4.28
C GLY A 47 -9.14 -22.20 -4.35
N PHE A 48 -8.81 -21.23 -3.52
CA PHE A 48 -9.41 -19.91 -3.52
C PHE A 48 -8.51 -18.89 -4.24
N LEU A 49 -9.14 -18.01 -5.03
CA LEU A 49 -8.46 -16.88 -5.64
C LEU A 49 -8.24 -15.79 -4.60
N LYS A 50 -6.97 -15.47 -4.35
CA LYS A 50 -6.56 -14.35 -3.51
C LYS A 50 -5.96 -13.26 -4.40
N ILE A 51 -6.61 -12.08 -4.45
CA ILE A 51 -6.05 -10.90 -5.10
C ILE A 51 -5.03 -10.30 -4.14
N THR A 52 -3.81 -10.10 -4.62
CA THR A 52 -2.70 -9.61 -3.80
C THR A 52 -2.40 -8.14 -4.05
N ASP A 53 -2.48 -7.68 -5.32
CA ASP A 53 -2.22 -6.28 -5.65
C ASP A 53 -2.84 -5.88 -7.00
N ARG A 54 -2.68 -4.61 -7.35
CA ARG A 54 -2.92 -4.05 -8.67
C ARG A 54 -1.63 -3.99 -9.48
N LYS A 55 -1.65 -4.52 -10.71
CA LYS A 55 -0.48 -4.53 -11.60
C LYS A 55 0.15 -3.14 -11.78
N LYS A 56 -0.68 -2.09 -11.89
CA LYS A 56 -0.24 -0.69 -12.04
C LYS A 56 0.31 -0.08 -10.75
N GLU A 57 0.08 -0.71 -9.60
CA GLU A 57 0.55 -0.24 -8.30
C GLU A 57 1.85 -0.93 -7.86
N LEU A 58 2.20 -2.08 -8.50
CA LEU A 58 3.51 -2.69 -8.30
C LEU A 58 4.61 -1.68 -8.66
N PHE A 59 5.57 -1.55 -7.79
CA PHE A 59 6.76 -0.76 -8.10
C PHE A 59 8.02 -1.63 -8.10
N LYS A 60 9.08 -1.11 -8.71
CA LYS A 60 10.34 -1.82 -8.87
C LYS A 60 11.43 -1.14 -8.06
N THR A 61 12.07 -1.88 -7.17
CA THR A 61 13.24 -1.37 -6.45
C THR A 61 14.43 -1.16 -7.39
N SER A 62 15.42 -0.37 -6.96
CA SER A 62 16.66 -0.17 -7.72
C SER A 62 17.43 -1.47 -8.00
N GLY A 63 17.22 -2.51 -7.19
CA GLY A 63 17.72 -3.86 -7.41
C GLY A 63 16.92 -4.69 -8.40
N GLY A 64 15.92 -4.12 -9.05
CA GLY A 64 15.12 -4.78 -10.08
C GLY A 64 14.04 -5.74 -9.57
N LYS A 65 13.77 -5.76 -8.28
CA LYS A 65 12.74 -6.60 -7.66
C LYS A 65 11.40 -5.88 -7.59
N TYR A 66 10.32 -6.57 -7.92
CA TYR A 66 8.96 -6.05 -7.77
C TYR A 66 8.50 -6.15 -6.33
N VAL A 67 7.78 -5.13 -5.89
CA VAL A 67 7.14 -5.04 -4.58
C VAL A 67 5.67 -4.78 -4.77
N ALA A 68 4.84 -5.50 -4.03
CA ALA A 68 3.39 -5.36 -3.97
C ALA A 68 3.01 -4.49 -2.75
N PRO A 69 2.81 -3.16 -2.93
CA PRO A 69 2.62 -2.26 -1.80
C PRO A 69 1.39 -2.59 -0.98
N GLN A 70 0.30 -3.05 -1.61
CA GLN A 70 -0.96 -3.33 -0.93
C GLN A 70 -0.84 -4.49 0.06
N VAL A 71 -0.01 -5.50 -0.24
CA VAL A 71 0.25 -6.62 0.69
C VAL A 71 0.91 -6.12 1.97
N LEU A 72 1.93 -5.26 1.82
CA LEU A 72 2.64 -4.65 2.95
C LEU A 72 1.74 -3.69 3.74
N GLU A 73 0.93 -2.89 3.04
CA GLU A 73 -0.04 -1.98 3.66
C GLU A 73 -1.11 -2.71 4.46
N ASN A 74 -1.59 -3.85 3.95
CA ASN A 74 -2.54 -4.69 4.68
C ASN A 74 -1.91 -5.28 5.95
N ALA A 75 -0.65 -5.74 5.87
CA ALA A 75 0.07 -6.24 7.04
C ALA A 75 0.36 -5.13 8.06
N LEU A 76 0.73 -3.92 7.61
CA LEU A 76 0.90 -2.76 8.51
C LEU A 76 -0.37 -2.44 9.30
N LYS A 77 -1.53 -2.52 8.66
CA LYS A 77 -2.84 -2.23 9.28
C LYS A 77 -3.29 -3.25 10.32
N GLU A 78 -2.58 -4.34 10.51
CA GLU A 78 -2.82 -5.27 11.62
C GLU A 78 -2.44 -4.66 12.98
N SER A 79 -1.59 -3.62 13.00
CA SER A 79 -1.29 -2.84 14.19
C SER A 79 -2.40 -1.83 14.49
N HIS A 80 -2.91 -1.86 15.72
CA HIS A 80 -3.90 -0.88 16.21
C HIS A 80 -3.39 0.56 16.27
N PHE A 81 -2.08 0.77 16.24
CA PHE A 81 -1.47 2.11 16.19
C PHE A 81 -1.47 2.74 14.79
N ILE A 82 -1.84 1.98 13.75
CA ILE A 82 -1.78 2.41 12.35
C ILE A 82 -3.18 2.58 11.78
N GLU A 83 -3.61 3.82 11.61
CA GLU A 83 -4.90 4.16 11.01
C GLU A 83 -4.87 4.02 9.49
N GLN A 84 -3.85 4.62 8.86
CA GLN A 84 -3.65 4.58 7.41
C GLN A 84 -2.15 4.45 7.11
N CYS A 85 -1.81 3.89 5.97
CA CYS A 85 -0.41 3.83 5.55
C CYS A 85 -0.31 3.80 4.03
N MET A 86 0.83 4.25 3.52
CA MET A 86 1.21 4.14 2.12
C MET A 86 2.65 3.66 2.01
N VAL A 87 2.85 2.53 1.35
CA VAL A 87 4.19 2.00 1.04
C VAL A 87 4.74 2.69 -0.20
N VAL A 88 5.98 3.12 -0.12
CA VAL A 88 6.74 3.83 -1.16
C VAL A 88 8.07 3.13 -1.41
N GLY A 89 8.72 3.40 -2.56
CA GLY A 89 10.04 2.79 -2.82
C GLY A 89 10.35 2.54 -4.28
N ASP A 90 9.56 3.12 -5.20
CA ASP A 90 9.84 2.98 -6.64
C ASP A 90 11.22 3.57 -6.98
N GLY A 91 12.07 2.75 -7.63
CA GLY A 91 13.46 3.10 -7.92
C GLY A 91 14.39 3.17 -6.70
N GLN A 92 13.90 2.93 -5.48
CA GLN A 92 14.69 3.01 -4.24
C GLN A 92 15.30 1.65 -3.85
N LYS A 93 16.29 1.68 -2.94
CA LYS A 93 17.00 0.46 -2.48
C LYS A 93 16.11 -0.52 -1.72
N PHE A 94 15.05 -0.02 -1.07
CA PHE A 94 14.13 -0.79 -0.23
C PHE A 94 12.77 -0.10 -0.14
N PRO A 95 11.70 -0.80 0.22
CA PRO A 95 10.42 -0.19 0.57
C PRO A 95 10.51 0.64 1.84
N GLY A 96 9.88 1.82 1.80
CA GLY A 96 9.61 2.65 2.97
C GLY A 96 8.10 2.80 3.18
N ALA A 97 7.69 3.39 4.31
CA ALA A 97 6.28 3.61 4.60
C ALA A 97 6.01 5.01 5.18
N LEU A 98 4.96 5.65 4.69
CA LEU A 98 4.26 6.73 5.37
C LEU A 98 3.17 6.12 6.23
N ILE A 99 3.14 6.43 7.52
CA ILE A 99 2.24 5.81 8.50
C ILE A 99 1.47 6.90 9.24
N VAL A 100 0.16 6.94 9.03
CA VAL A 100 -0.74 7.76 9.84
C VAL A 100 -1.03 7.02 11.15
N VAL A 101 -0.70 7.66 12.25
CA VAL A 101 -0.88 7.09 13.58
C VAL A 101 -2.35 7.22 14.02
N ASP A 102 -2.93 6.15 14.54
CA ASP A 102 -4.18 6.24 15.32
C ASP A 102 -3.90 6.91 16.67
N CYS A 103 -3.94 8.25 16.64
CA CYS A 103 -3.69 9.04 17.85
C CYS A 103 -4.77 8.83 18.92
N ALA A 104 -5.99 8.45 18.54
CA ALA A 104 -7.05 8.15 19.50
C ALA A 104 -6.73 6.87 20.26
N PHE A 105 -6.35 5.81 19.56
CA PHE A 105 -5.90 4.57 20.19
C PHE A 105 -4.63 4.81 21.04
N ALA A 106 -3.65 5.57 20.53
CA ALA A 106 -2.41 5.87 21.26
C ALA A 106 -2.68 6.58 22.60
N LYS A 107 -3.66 7.51 22.66
CA LYS A 107 -4.09 8.19 23.90
C LYS A 107 -4.73 7.24 24.92
N VAL A 108 -5.46 6.25 24.43
CA VAL A 108 -6.08 5.23 25.30
C VAL A 108 -5.03 4.26 25.82
N HIS A 109 -4.11 3.83 24.95
CA HIS A 109 -3.07 2.86 25.31
C HIS A 109 -1.99 3.47 26.21
N TYR A 110 -1.66 4.73 26.01
CA TYR A 110 -0.69 5.51 26.78
C TYR A 110 -1.41 6.70 27.47
N PRO A 111 -1.95 6.53 28.68
CA PRO A 111 -2.71 7.59 29.38
C PRO A 111 -1.93 8.89 29.55
N GLU A 112 -0.59 8.80 29.64
CA GLU A 112 0.28 9.98 29.69
C GLU A 112 0.20 10.86 28.43
N LEU A 113 -0.27 10.32 27.30
CA LEU A 113 -0.43 11.04 26.03
C LEU A 113 -1.81 11.69 25.89
N ALA A 114 -2.73 11.48 26.84
CA ALA A 114 -4.13 11.93 26.69
C ALA A 114 -4.29 13.44 26.44
N SER A 115 -3.39 14.27 26.99
CA SER A 115 -3.39 15.72 26.83
C SER A 115 -2.49 16.23 25.69
N HIS A 116 -1.74 15.36 25.04
CA HIS A 116 -0.82 15.75 23.97
C HIS A 116 -1.54 15.98 22.65
N SER A 117 -1.01 16.91 21.86
CA SER A 117 -1.41 17.06 20.45
C SER A 117 -0.98 15.86 19.62
N ASN A 118 -1.62 15.67 18.46
CA ASN A 118 -1.23 14.58 17.56
C ASN A 118 0.22 14.69 17.07
N ASP A 119 0.71 15.92 16.86
CA ASP A 119 2.11 16.18 16.46
C ASP A 119 3.11 15.78 17.56
N GLU A 120 2.74 15.93 18.84
CA GLU A 120 3.56 15.49 19.97
C GLU A 120 3.50 13.97 20.13
N ILE A 121 2.35 13.34 19.86
CA ILE A 121 2.15 11.89 19.96
C ILE A 121 3.07 11.16 18.99
N ILE A 122 3.17 11.59 17.73
CA ILE A 122 4.04 10.95 16.74
C ILE A 122 5.54 11.09 17.07
N GLN A 123 5.92 12.01 17.96
CA GLN A 123 7.29 12.17 18.45
C GLN A 123 7.58 11.31 19.70
N ASN A 124 6.57 10.64 20.27
CA ASN A 124 6.74 9.86 21.47
C ASN A 124 7.66 8.64 21.22
N GLU A 125 8.73 8.54 22.02
CA GLU A 125 9.73 7.47 21.85
C GLU A 125 9.18 6.06 22.07
N LYS A 126 8.25 5.88 23.03
CA LYS A 126 7.67 4.56 23.33
C LYS A 126 6.84 4.08 22.15
N LEU A 127 5.95 4.96 21.62
CA LEU A 127 5.14 4.68 20.45
C LEU A 127 6.01 4.36 19.23
N ASN A 128 7.04 5.16 18.97
CA ASN A 128 7.98 4.93 17.88
C ASN A 128 8.69 3.57 17.99
N LYS A 129 9.14 3.20 19.20
CA LYS A 129 9.78 1.89 19.46
C LYS A 129 8.80 0.74 19.24
N GLU A 130 7.55 0.89 19.63
CA GLU A 130 6.52 -0.15 19.46
C GLU A 130 6.15 -0.37 17.99
N ILE A 131 5.92 0.72 17.24
CA ILE A 131 5.68 0.63 15.78
C ILE A 131 6.90 0.02 15.07
N LYS A 132 8.12 0.42 15.45
CA LYS A 132 9.35 -0.16 14.89
C LYS A 132 9.49 -1.65 15.19
N ALA A 133 9.18 -2.08 16.40
CA ALA A 133 9.20 -3.49 16.79
C ALA A 133 8.17 -4.31 16.00
N PHE A 134 6.95 -3.78 15.86
CA PHE A 134 5.90 -4.40 15.04
C PHE A 134 6.32 -4.56 13.58
N ILE A 135 6.89 -3.51 12.96
CA ILE A 135 7.39 -3.59 11.58
C ILE A 135 8.51 -4.63 11.45
N ALA A 136 9.41 -4.71 12.42
CA ALA A 136 10.48 -5.70 12.42
C ALA A 136 9.96 -7.15 12.48
N GLU A 137 8.92 -7.39 13.29
CA GLU A 137 8.24 -8.69 13.37
C GLU A 137 7.49 -9.02 12.07
N MET A 138 6.68 -8.08 11.58
CA MET A 138 5.96 -8.19 10.32
C MET A 138 6.90 -8.53 9.15
N ASN A 139 8.06 -7.90 9.09
CA ASN A 139 9.06 -8.11 8.04
C ASN A 139 9.58 -9.57 7.96
N ASN A 140 9.46 -10.36 9.02
CA ASN A 140 9.87 -11.77 8.99
C ASN A 140 9.01 -12.62 8.04
N GLY A 141 7.79 -12.16 7.72
CA GLY A 141 6.90 -12.80 6.75
C GLY A 141 7.18 -12.45 5.29
N PHE A 142 8.16 -11.58 5.02
CA PHE A 142 8.42 -11.03 3.68
C PHE A 142 9.85 -11.29 3.21
N GLY A 143 10.01 -11.37 1.88
CA GLY A 143 11.34 -11.45 1.26
C GLY A 143 12.19 -10.21 1.60
N SER A 144 13.51 -10.37 1.62
CA SER A 144 14.43 -9.29 2.04
C SER A 144 14.30 -8.00 1.22
N TRP A 145 13.81 -8.09 -0.01
CA TRP A 145 13.59 -6.95 -0.90
C TRP A 145 12.21 -6.28 -0.70
N GLU A 146 11.29 -6.94 0.02
CA GLU A 146 9.94 -6.43 0.35
C GLU A 146 9.89 -5.81 1.74
N GLN A 147 10.93 -6.02 2.54
CA GLN A 147 10.99 -5.54 3.92
C GLN A 147 11.02 -4.02 4.00
N ILE A 148 10.12 -3.45 4.80
CA ILE A 148 10.10 -2.01 5.11
C ILE A 148 11.28 -1.70 6.03
N LYS A 149 12.22 -0.85 5.56
CA LYS A 149 13.43 -0.48 6.31
C LYS A 149 13.42 0.94 6.84
N GLY A 150 12.51 1.77 6.38
CA GLY A 150 12.30 3.13 6.86
C GLY A 150 10.82 3.47 6.91
N PHE A 151 10.43 4.27 7.88
CA PHE A 151 9.07 4.80 7.94
C PHE A 151 9.06 6.22 8.50
N HIS A 152 8.00 6.97 8.14
CA HIS A 152 7.73 8.29 8.67
C HIS A 152 6.32 8.31 9.27
N LEU A 153 6.20 8.80 10.52
CA LEU A 153 4.92 8.92 11.20
C LEU A 153 4.25 10.24 10.86
N ILE A 154 2.95 10.18 10.60
CA ILE A 154 2.10 11.30 10.20
C ILE A 154 0.99 11.44 11.23
N ALA A 155 0.80 12.68 11.73
CA ALA A 155 -0.23 13.00 12.72
C ALA A 155 -1.62 13.25 12.11
N LYS A 156 -1.67 13.65 10.84
CA LYS A 156 -2.92 14.00 10.14
C LYS A 156 -3.34 12.88 9.20
N PRO A 157 -4.59 12.40 9.28
CA PRO A 157 -5.07 11.38 8.36
C PRO A 157 -5.14 11.91 6.92
N PHE A 158 -4.98 11.00 5.96
CA PHE A 158 -5.27 11.27 4.56
C PHE A 158 -6.76 11.47 4.38
N THR A 159 -7.19 12.54 3.70
CA THR A 159 -8.60 12.88 3.57
C THR A 159 -9.03 13.09 2.12
N VAL A 160 -10.35 13.08 1.89
CA VAL A 160 -10.94 13.43 0.60
C VAL A 160 -10.72 14.91 0.31
N ASP A 161 -10.82 15.76 1.33
CA ASP A 161 -10.69 17.22 1.20
C ASP A 161 -9.27 17.64 0.84
N SER A 162 -8.25 16.96 1.40
CA SER A 162 -6.84 17.15 0.99
C SER A 162 -6.52 16.57 -0.38
N GLY A 163 -7.46 15.81 -0.95
CA GLY A 163 -7.29 15.14 -2.24
C GLY A 163 -6.40 13.91 -2.19
N GLU A 164 -6.07 13.40 -1.02
CA GLU A 164 -5.14 12.27 -0.80
C GLU A 164 -5.82 10.91 -0.93
N ILE A 165 -7.13 10.86 -0.66
CA ILE A 165 -7.95 9.67 -0.89
C ILE A 165 -9.15 9.98 -1.78
N THR A 166 -9.72 8.94 -2.38
CA THR A 166 -10.97 9.03 -3.12
C THR A 166 -12.16 8.98 -2.16
N PRO A 167 -13.42 9.36 -2.60
CA PRO A 167 -14.63 9.14 -1.81
C PRO A 167 -14.87 7.67 -1.41
N THR A 168 -14.25 6.71 -2.11
CA THR A 168 -14.26 5.28 -1.78
C THR A 168 -13.06 4.85 -0.95
N LEU A 169 -12.39 5.81 -0.29
CA LEU A 169 -11.26 5.64 0.62
C LEU A 169 -10.01 4.98 0.00
N LYS A 170 -9.85 5.06 -1.32
CA LYS A 170 -8.64 4.57 -2.01
C LYS A 170 -7.56 5.65 -2.03
N LEU A 171 -6.31 5.28 -1.73
CA LEU A 171 -5.16 6.18 -1.76
C LEU A 171 -4.93 6.75 -3.18
N LYS A 172 -4.74 8.05 -3.25
CA LYS A 172 -4.23 8.72 -4.46
C LYS A 172 -2.71 8.86 -4.32
N ARG A 173 -1.99 7.75 -4.54
CA ARG A 173 -0.55 7.60 -4.29
C ARG A 173 0.28 8.77 -4.83
N LYS A 174 0.01 9.19 -6.08
CA LYS A 174 0.71 10.33 -6.69
C LYS A 174 0.56 11.60 -5.85
N LYS A 175 -0.67 11.92 -5.44
CA LYS A 175 -0.95 13.12 -4.63
C LYS A 175 -0.29 13.08 -3.26
N ILE A 176 -0.35 11.92 -2.59
CA ILE A 176 0.34 11.72 -1.30
C ILE A 176 1.85 11.85 -1.48
N SER A 177 2.43 11.23 -2.52
CA SER A 177 3.87 11.35 -2.79
C SER A 177 4.31 12.79 -3.08
N GLU A 178 3.47 13.60 -3.72
CA GLU A 178 3.74 15.03 -3.94
C GLU A 178 3.69 15.81 -2.61
N ASN A 179 2.67 15.55 -1.78
CA ASN A 179 2.49 16.24 -0.50
C ASN A 179 3.60 15.93 0.52
N TYR A 180 4.12 14.70 0.51
CA TYR A 180 5.12 14.17 1.47
C TYR A 180 6.47 13.88 0.81
N ALA A 181 6.83 14.63 -0.25
CA ALA A 181 8.06 14.38 -1.02
C ALA A 181 9.32 14.49 -0.16
N THR A 182 9.37 15.42 0.78
CA THR A 182 10.49 15.64 1.69
C THR A 182 10.64 14.47 2.66
N GLU A 183 9.56 14.06 3.30
CA GLU A 183 9.49 12.95 4.25
C GLU A 183 9.90 11.64 3.58
N ILE A 184 9.39 11.39 2.37
CA ILE A 184 9.77 10.23 1.56
C ILE A 184 11.26 10.26 1.22
N SER A 185 11.79 11.41 0.80
CA SER A 185 13.22 11.54 0.49
C SER A 185 14.11 11.22 1.70
N ASN A 186 13.70 11.66 2.89
CA ASN A 186 14.44 11.43 4.14
C ASN A 186 14.48 9.96 4.56
N LEU A 187 13.61 9.09 4.03
CA LEU A 187 13.66 7.65 4.32
C LEU A 187 14.89 6.96 3.70
N TYR A 188 15.52 7.57 2.70
CA TYR A 188 16.57 6.95 1.88
C TYR A 188 17.95 7.61 2.01
N VAL A 189 18.08 8.57 2.90
CA VAL A 189 19.34 9.29 3.21
C VAL A 189 20.23 8.50 4.16
#